data_dc8395b781a54b6d733a92373e876cf4
#
_entry.id   dc8395b781a54b6d733a92373e876cf4
#
_cell.length_a   1.000
_cell.length_b   1.000
_cell.length_c   1.000
_cell.angle_alpha   90.00
_cell.angle_beta   90.00
_cell.angle_gamma   90.00
#
_symmetry.space_group_name_H-M   'P 1'
#
loop_
_entity.id
_entity.type
_entity.pdbx_description
1 polymer ?
#
loop_
_entity_poly.entity_id
_entity_poly.type
_entity_poly.pdbx_seq_one_letter_code
_entity_poly.pdbx_strand_id
1 'polypeptide(L)'
;MYSAAHHIMPQIKKKTAQTPKFARQSAEARREMLIEAGIACLAKDGILGFTIDRICVKAKVSRGLITHHFKSIDGLLAAVYATMYGKMLAVIENPSVADDATPEKRLTAIIDAMFSREFFNRESLNIWLALWGEIANNPALLKEHRKQYARYRRGIERALGAVAIARGLKIDTPLVAMMFVSLVDGLGLEWCIEPKLLSARQAREACFKLLEPILGPLQ
;
A
#
# COMPACT_ATOMS: atom_id res chain seq x y z
N MET A 1 -73.35 -52.73 4.71
CA MET A 1 -72.10 -52.78 5.49
C MET A 1 -70.95 -52.43 4.55
N TYR A 2 -70.50 -51.16 4.57
CA TYR A 2 -69.43 -50.71 3.70
C TYR A 2 -68.14 -50.57 4.50
N SER A 3 -67.09 -51.29 4.08
CA SER A 3 -65.76 -51.25 4.62
C SER A 3 -65.00 -50.07 4.04
N ALA A 4 -64.47 -49.21 4.89
CA ALA A 4 -63.66 -48.06 4.49
C ALA A 4 -62.22 -48.50 4.26
N ALA A 5 -61.71 -48.34 3.03
CA ALA A 5 -60.31 -48.54 2.67
C ALA A 5 -59.54 -47.27 2.96
N HIS A 6 -58.57 -47.37 3.86
CA HIS A 6 -57.58 -46.25 4.16
C HIS A 6 -56.55 -46.17 3.02
N HIS A 7 -56.57 -45.06 2.29
CA HIS A 7 -55.51 -44.71 1.34
C HIS A 7 -54.33 -44.09 2.11
N ILE A 8 -53.22 -44.80 2.13
CA ILE A 8 -51.94 -44.30 2.65
C ILE A 8 -51.28 -43.54 1.51
N MET A 9 -51.17 -42.19 1.64
CA MET A 9 -50.36 -41.37 0.73
C MET A 9 -48.87 -41.50 1.04
N PRO A 10 -48.00 -41.63 0.03
CA PRO A 10 -46.54 -41.66 0.25
C PRO A 10 -46.02 -40.29 0.60
N GLN A 11 -45.26 -40.21 1.70
CA GLN A 11 -44.52 -39.00 2.13
C GLN A 11 -43.40 -38.66 1.12
N ILE A 12 -43.50 -37.52 0.46
CA ILE A 12 -42.47 -36.98 -0.42
C ILE A 12 -41.36 -36.42 0.49
N LYS A 13 -40.21 -37.10 0.55
CA LYS A 13 -38.99 -36.58 1.18
C LYS A 13 -38.53 -35.32 0.43
N LYS A 14 -38.63 -34.15 1.08
CA LYS A 14 -38.02 -32.91 0.60
C LYS A 14 -36.51 -33.12 0.57
N LYS A 15 -35.92 -33.11 -0.64
CA LYS A 15 -34.47 -32.98 -0.84
C LYS A 15 -34.04 -31.66 -0.26
N THR A 16 -33.27 -31.66 0.82
CA THR A 16 -32.54 -30.51 1.33
C THR A 16 -31.59 -30.05 0.25
N ALA A 17 -31.79 -28.85 -0.25
CA ALA A 17 -30.88 -28.21 -1.18
C ALA A 17 -29.50 -28.00 -0.45
N GLN A 18 -28.51 -28.75 -0.88
CA GLN A 18 -27.11 -28.49 -0.46
C GLN A 18 -26.71 -27.12 -0.97
N THR A 19 -26.49 -26.20 -0.04
CA THR A 19 -25.86 -24.88 -0.31
C THR A 19 -24.52 -25.10 -1.03
N PRO A 20 -24.27 -24.43 -2.18
CA PRO A 20 -22.99 -24.61 -2.89
C PRO A 20 -21.83 -24.29 -1.98
N LYS A 21 -20.87 -25.18 -1.86
CA LYS A 21 -19.68 -25.11 -0.98
C LYS A 21 -18.67 -24.03 -1.39
N PHE A 22 -18.98 -23.21 -2.40
CA PHE A 22 -18.18 -22.06 -2.85
C PHE A 22 -19.04 -20.80 -2.74
N ALA A 23 -18.88 -20.08 -1.62
CA ALA A 23 -19.27 -18.68 -1.57
C ALA A 23 -18.56 -17.97 -2.74
N ARG A 24 -19.33 -17.42 -3.70
CA ARG A 24 -18.80 -16.64 -4.82
C ARG A 24 -18.13 -15.41 -4.23
N GLN A 25 -16.81 -15.40 -4.16
CA GLN A 25 -16.06 -14.21 -3.74
C GLN A 25 -16.50 -13.00 -4.58
N SER A 26 -16.65 -11.83 -3.95
CA SER A 26 -16.99 -10.60 -4.64
C SER A 26 -15.93 -10.24 -5.68
N ALA A 27 -16.28 -9.44 -6.69
CA ALA A 27 -15.33 -8.97 -7.69
C ALA A 27 -14.18 -8.18 -7.03
N GLU A 28 -14.48 -7.42 -5.97
CA GLU A 28 -13.47 -6.66 -5.23
C GLU A 28 -12.52 -7.59 -4.46
N ALA A 29 -13.02 -8.61 -3.76
CA ALA A 29 -12.16 -9.57 -3.07
C ALA A 29 -11.18 -10.29 -4.03
N ARG A 30 -11.63 -10.59 -5.27
CA ARG A 30 -10.75 -11.18 -6.29
C ARG A 30 -9.71 -10.20 -6.81
N ARG A 31 -10.09 -8.93 -6.95
CA ARG A 31 -9.19 -7.87 -7.34
C ARG A 31 -8.09 -7.68 -6.29
N GLU A 32 -8.44 -7.60 -5.02
CA GLU A 32 -7.51 -7.50 -3.89
C GLU A 32 -6.56 -8.70 -3.83
N MET A 33 -7.09 -9.91 -3.95
CA MET A 33 -6.28 -11.14 -3.97
C MET A 33 -5.21 -11.14 -5.08
N LEU A 34 -5.53 -10.61 -6.27
CA LEU A 34 -4.55 -10.48 -7.36
C LEU A 34 -3.49 -9.43 -7.06
N ILE A 35 -3.87 -8.31 -6.43
CA ILE A 35 -2.92 -7.27 -5.99
C ILE A 35 -1.97 -7.83 -4.93
N GLU A 36 -2.50 -8.53 -3.92
CA GLU A 36 -1.69 -9.15 -2.87
C GLU A 36 -0.73 -10.21 -3.43
N ALA A 37 -1.19 -11.03 -4.39
CA ALA A 37 -0.33 -11.98 -5.08
C ALA A 37 0.79 -11.27 -5.86
N GLY A 38 0.49 -10.15 -6.51
CA GLY A 38 1.45 -9.30 -7.21
C GLY A 38 2.49 -8.70 -6.26
N ILE A 39 2.05 -8.12 -5.14
CA ILE A 39 2.92 -7.60 -4.07
C ILE A 39 3.89 -8.69 -3.60
N ALA A 40 3.37 -9.88 -3.31
CA ALA A 40 4.20 -10.98 -2.83
C ALA A 40 5.18 -11.53 -3.88
N CYS A 41 4.86 -11.44 -5.17
CA CYS A 41 5.81 -11.76 -6.25
C CYS A 41 6.94 -10.73 -6.34
N LEU A 42 6.62 -9.43 -6.26
CA LEU A 42 7.62 -8.35 -6.23
C LEU A 42 8.52 -8.43 -4.99
N ALA A 43 7.96 -8.68 -3.81
CA ALA A 43 8.72 -8.78 -2.56
C ALA A 43 9.78 -9.88 -2.64
N LYS A 44 9.42 -11.02 -3.24
CA LYS A 44 10.29 -12.19 -3.30
C LYS A 44 11.35 -12.09 -4.40
N ASP A 45 10.93 -11.79 -5.63
CA ASP A 45 11.74 -11.98 -6.83
C ASP A 45 11.88 -10.68 -7.66
N GLY A 46 11.46 -9.53 -7.12
CA GLY A 46 11.49 -8.25 -7.82
C GLY A 46 10.63 -8.26 -9.09
N ILE A 47 10.97 -7.41 -10.05
CA ILE A 47 10.20 -7.29 -11.31
C ILE A 47 10.21 -8.56 -12.14
N LEU A 48 11.29 -9.34 -12.09
CA LEU A 48 11.38 -10.63 -12.79
C LEU A 48 10.40 -11.67 -12.24
N GLY A 49 9.95 -11.49 -10.99
CA GLY A 49 8.90 -12.29 -10.36
C GLY A 49 7.48 -11.87 -10.75
N PHE A 50 7.28 -10.67 -11.28
CA PHE A 50 5.98 -10.12 -11.59
C PHE A 50 5.47 -10.59 -12.96
N THR A 51 5.12 -11.87 -13.06
CA THR A 51 4.61 -12.49 -14.29
C THR A 51 3.18 -13.01 -14.09
N ILE A 52 2.41 -13.03 -15.19
CA ILE A 52 1.02 -13.54 -15.18
C ILE A 52 0.97 -14.92 -14.55
N ASP A 53 1.87 -15.83 -14.93
CA ASP A 53 1.85 -17.21 -14.46
C ASP A 53 2.12 -17.32 -12.96
N ARG A 54 3.14 -16.65 -12.45
CA ARG A 54 3.48 -16.68 -11.03
C ARG A 54 2.37 -16.09 -10.18
N ILE A 55 1.79 -14.97 -10.62
CA ILE A 55 0.66 -14.33 -9.94
C ILE A 55 -0.56 -15.23 -9.93
N CYS A 56 -0.90 -15.85 -11.07
CA CYS A 56 -2.03 -16.78 -11.17
C CYS A 56 -1.85 -18.02 -10.29
N VAL A 57 -0.65 -18.60 -10.26
CA VAL A 57 -0.32 -19.72 -9.37
C VAL A 57 -0.48 -19.31 -7.91
N LYS A 58 0.07 -18.15 -7.52
CA LYS A 58 0.01 -17.65 -6.14
C LYS A 58 -1.42 -17.33 -5.70
N ALA A 59 -2.20 -16.70 -6.57
CA ALA A 59 -3.60 -16.36 -6.31
C ALA A 59 -4.57 -17.54 -6.53
N LYS A 60 -4.09 -18.68 -7.09
CA LYS A 60 -4.91 -19.85 -7.45
C LYS A 60 -6.07 -19.51 -8.39
N VAL A 61 -5.79 -18.73 -9.42
CA VAL A 61 -6.77 -18.26 -10.42
C VAL A 61 -6.30 -18.48 -11.86
N SER A 62 -7.23 -18.35 -12.81
CA SER A 62 -6.91 -18.39 -14.24
C SER A 62 -6.36 -17.04 -14.75
N ARG A 63 -5.55 -17.07 -15.84
CA ARG A 63 -4.99 -15.87 -16.48
C ARG A 63 -6.05 -14.84 -16.89
N GLY A 64 -7.22 -15.30 -17.36
CA GLY A 64 -8.31 -14.42 -17.79
C GLY A 64 -8.80 -13.46 -16.70
N LEU A 65 -8.59 -13.78 -15.41
CA LEU A 65 -9.00 -12.93 -14.31
C LEU A 65 -8.16 -11.64 -14.23
N ILE A 66 -6.87 -11.69 -14.56
CA ILE A 66 -6.01 -10.49 -14.64
C ILE A 66 -6.53 -9.56 -15.73
N THR A 67 -6.78 -10.08 -16.94
CA THR A 67 -7.33 -9.28 -18.05
C THR A 67 -8.69 -8.69 -17.71
N HIS A 68 -9.53 -9.45 -17.02
CA HIS A 68 -10.85 -8.98 -16.60
C HIS A 68 -10.79 -7.78 -15.65
N HIS A 69 -9.94 -7.84 -14.61
CA HIS A 69 -9.88 -6.81 -13.58
C HIS A 69 -8.94 -5.64 -13.91
N PHE A 70 -7.85 -5.90 -14.64
CA PHE A 70 -6.76 -4.91 -14.80
C PHE A 70 -6.44 -4.59 -16.27
N LYS A 71 -7.06 -5.26 -17.24
CA LYS A 71 -6.82 -5.17 -18.70
C LYS A 71 -5.48 -5.78 -19.13
N SER A 72 -4.41 -5.57 -18.37
CA SER A 72 -3.08 -6.08 -18.66
C SER A 72 -2.29 -6.34 -17.38
N ILE A 73 -1.13 -6.95 -17.50
CA ILE A 73 -0.16 -7.09 -16.40
C ILE A 73 0.34 -5.72 -15.92
N ASP A 74 0.51 -4.75 -16.82
CA ASP A 74 0.89 -3.37 -16.48
C ASP A 74 -0.21 -2.66 -15.68
N GLY A 75 -1.47 -2.91 -16.01
CA GLY A 75 -2.60 -2.42 -15.23
C GLY A 75 -2.63 -2.99 -13.80
N LEU A 76 -2.26 -4.26 -13.64
CA LEU A 76 -2.09 -4.86 -12.30
C LEU A 76 -0.87 -4.25 -11.58
N LEU A 77 0.25 -4.02 -12.27
CA LEU A 77 1.43 -3.37 -11.67
C LEU A 77 1.10 -1.96 -11.18
N ALA A 78 0.37 -1.18 -11.97
CA ALA A 78 -0.12 0.14 -11.56
C ALA A 78 -1.07 0.08 -10.35
N ALA A 79 -1.91 -0.95 -10.26
CA ALA A 79 -2.79 -1.16 -9.10
C ALA A 79 -2.00 -1.56 -7.85
N VAL A 80 -0.97 -2.39 -7.96
CA VAL A 80 -0.03 -2.70 -6.87
C VAL A 80 0.64 -1.41 -6.38
N TYR A 81 1.14 -0.59 -7.30
CA TYR A 81 1.75 0.71 -6.99
C TYR A 81 0.79 1.62 -6.21
N ALA A 82 -0.44 1.74 -6.69
CA ALA A 82 -1.48 2.53 -6.00
C ALA A 82 -1.77 2.01 -4.59
N THR A 83 -1.77 0.70 -4.40
CA THR A 83 -1.99 0.06 -3.09
C THR A 83 -0.84 0.34 -2.13
N MET A 84 0.41 0.27 -2.59
CA MET A 84 1.59 0.59 -1.78
C MET A 84 1.57 2.05 -1.31
N TYR A 85 1.28 3.00 -2.22
CA TYR A 85 1.11 4.40 -1.84
C TYR A 85 -0.11 4.63 -0.96
N GLY A 86 -1.19 3.89 -1.15
CA GLY A 86 -2.40 3.98 -0.32
C GLY A 86 -2.10 3.74 1.17
N LYS A 87 -1.25 2.77 1.48
CA LYS A 87 -0.78 2.50 2.85
C LYS A 87 0.01 3.68 3.42
N MET A 88 0.96 4.23 2.65
CA MET A 88 1.75 5.38 3.06
C MET A 88 0.89 6.64 3.25
N LEU A 89 -0.05 6.88 2.33
CA LEU A 89 -0.98 8.01 2.42
C LEU A 89 -1.89 7.90 3.64
N ALA A 90 -2.34 6.70 4.00
CA ALA A 90 -3.16 6.49 5.19
C ALA A 90 -2.43 6.92 6.46
N VAL A 91 -1.13 6.66 6.58
CA VAL A 91 -0.31 7.12 7.71
C VAL A 91 -0.17 8.64 7.76
N ILE A 92 -0.02 9.28 6.58
CA ILE A 92 0.13 10.75 6.50
C ILE A 92 -1.20 11.45 6.80
N GLU A 93 -2.31 10.92 6.30
CA GLU A 93 -3.64 11.50 6.47
C GLU A 93 -4.17 11.25 7.90
N ASN A 94 -3.84 10.10 8.48
CA ASN A 94 -4.28 9.69 9.81
C ASN A 94 -3.09 9.14 10.61
N PRO A 95 -2.14 9.98 11.04
CA PRO A 95 -1.04 9.53 11.88
C PRO A 95 -1.58 8.97 13.21
N SER A 96 -0.90 7.93 13.73
CA SER A 96 -1.29 7.25 14.97
C SER A 96 -0.96 8.11 16.20
N VAL A 97 -1.78 9.14 16.43
CA VAL A 97 -1.69 10.08 17.57
C VAL A 97 -3.10 10.45 18.02
N ALA A 98 -3.21 11.05 19.20
CA ALA A 98 -4.49 11.58 19.71
C ALA A 98 -5.04 12.68 18.78
N ASP A 99 -6.37 12.83 18.73
CA ASP A 99 -7.04 13.79 17.85
C ASP A 99 -6.63 15.25 18.13
N ASP A 100 -6.31 15.57 19.38
CA ASP A 100 -5.83 16.88 19.85
C ASP A 100 -4.31 17.05 19.77
N ALA A 101 -3.59 16.10 19.15
CA ALA A 101 -2.13 16.17 19.05
C ALA A 101 -1.69 17.41 18.26
N THR A 102 -0.61 18.04 18.76
CA THR A 102 0.00 19.20 18.08
C THR A 102 0.52 18.85 16.69
N PRO A 103 0.67 19.82 15.78
CA PRO A 103 1.26 19.59 14.45
C PRO A 103 2.62 18.90 14.51
N GLU A 104 3.46 19.24 15.51
CA GLU A 104 4.77 18.60 15.70
C GLU A 104 4.65 17.11 16.01
N LYS A 105 3.75 16.76 16.95
CA LYS A 105 3.49 15.35 17.30
C LYS A 105 2.97 14.56 16.10
N ARG A 106 2.11 15.18 15.28
CA ARG A 106 1.60 14.56 14.05
C ARG A 106 2.72 14.34 13.03
N LEU A 107 3.58 15.34 12.81
CA LEU A 107 4.73 15.22 11.90
C LEU A 107 5.72 14.16 12.41
N THR A 108 6.03 14.16 13.71
CA THR A 108 6.89 13.14 14.33
C THR A 108 6.33 11.74 14.12
N ALA A 109 5.02 11.54 14.33
CA ALA A 109 4.39 10.24 14.12
C ALA A 109 4.42 9.78 12.65
N ILE A 110 4.30 10.70 11.70
CA ILE A 110 4.47 10.40 10.26
C ILE A 110 5.91 9.91 9.99
N ILE A 111 6.92 10.63 10.51
CA ILE A 111 8.32 10.23 10.36
C ILE A 111 8.56 8.86 11.01
N ASP A 112 8.08 8.65 12.22
CA ASP A 112 8.23 7.39 12.95
C ASP A 112 7.62 6.20 12.20
N ALA A 113 6.46 6.40 11.61
CA ALA A 113 5.79 5.37 10.82
C ALA A 113 6.58 5.01 9.56
N MET A 114 7.19 5.98 8.86
CA MET A 114 8.00 5.73 7.65
C MET A 114 9.19 4.80 7.91
N PHE A 115 9.75 4.85 9.13
CA PHE A 115 10.87 4.00 9.55
C PHE A 115 10.45 2.87 10.48
N SER A 116 9.15 2.59 10.59
CA SER A 116 8.62 1.44 11.32
C SER A 116 8.94 0.13 10.62
N ARG A 117 8.80 -0.98 11.35
CA ARG A 117 8.96 -2.33 10.78
C ARG A 117 7.99 -2.65 9.64
N GLU A 118 6.88 -1.94 9.54
CA GLU A 118 5.90 -2.12 8.47
C GLU A 118 6.41 -1.57 7.13
N PHE A 119 7.05 -0.40 7.14
CA PHE A 119 7.48 0.29 5.91
C PHE A 119 8.97 0.13 5.63
N PHE A 120 9.81 0.15 6.66
CA PHE A 120 11.26 0.06 6.53
C PHE A 120 11.75 -1.37 6.81
N ASN A 121 11.52 -2.25 5.86
CA ASN A 121 11.92 -3.65 5.88
C ASN A 121 12.30 -4.13 4.48
N ARG A 122 13.00 -5.27 4.39
CA ARG A 122 13.54 -5.79 3.13
C ARG A 122 12.47 -6.01 2.05
N GLU A 123 11.33 -6.55 2.43
CA GLU A 123 10.25 -6.84 1.48
C GLU A 123 9.66 -5.56 0.90
N SER A 124 9.28 -4.60 1.75
CA SER A 124 8.71 -3.32 1.33
C SER A 124 9.67 -2.53 0.45
N LEU A 125 10.95 -2.45 0.84
CA LEU A 125 11.95 -1.68 0.09
C LEU A 125 12.33 -2.36 -1.23
N ASN A 126 12.39 -3.70 -1.30
CA ASN A 126 12.56 -4.44 -2.56
C ASN A 126 11.40 -4.18 -3.55
N ILE A 127 10.16 -4.09 -3.04
CA ILE A 127 9.01 -3.74 -3.87
C ILE A 127 9.18 -2.33 -4.46
N TRP A 128 9.54 -1.35 -3.64
CA TRP A 128 9.77 0.02 -4.10
C TRP A 128 10.88 0.10 -5.15
N LEU A 129 12.00 -0.56 -4.92
CA LEU A 129 13.12 -0.60 -5.87
C LEU A 129 12.70 -1.19 -7.22
N ALA A 130 11.96 -2.31 -7.20
CA ALA A 130 11.42 -2.94 -8.40
C ALA A 130 10.46 -2.01 -9.16
N LEU A 131 9.56 -1.33 -8.44
CA LEU A 131 8.60 -0.41 -9.04
C LEU A 131 9.27 0.83 -9.62
N TRP A 132 10.23 1.45 -8.93
CA TRP A 132 10.95 2.63 -9.40
C TRP A 132 11.76 2.34 -10.68
N GLY A 133 12.38 1.17 -10.78
CA GLY A 133 13.09 0.75 -11.99
C GLY A 133 12.21 0.67 -13.24
N GLU A 134 10.92 0.42 -13.06
CA GLU A 134 9.97 0.26 -14.17
C GLU A 134 9.28 1.58 -14.57
N ILE A 135 9.26 2.61 -13.73
CA ILE A 135 8.45 3.83 -13.97
C ILE A 135 8.79 4.47 -15.31
N ALA A 136 10.08 4.57 -15.66
CA ALA A 136 10.52 5.25 -16.88
C ALA A 136 10.09 4.54 -18.16
N ASN A 137 9.92 3.21 -18.11
CA ASN A 137 9.68 2.36 -19.28
C ASN A 137 8.24 1.85 -19.35
N ASN A 138 7.39 2.13 -18.34
CA ASN A 138 6.01 1.65 -18.27
C ASN A 138 5.03 2.83 -18.19
N PRO A 139 4.34 3.20 -19.30
CA PRO A 139 3.43 4.35 -19.35
C PRO A 139 2.26 4.26 -18.35
N ALA A 140 1.73 3.07 -18.09
CA ALA A 140 0.64 2.87 -17.13
C ALA A 140 1.14 3.15 -15.71
N LEU A 141 2.31 2.63 -15.35
CA LEU A 141 2.95 2.85 -14.07
C LEU A 141 3.36 4.32 -13.89
N LEU A 142 3.95 4.95 -14.92
CA LEU A 142 4.32 6.37 -14.90
C LEU A 142 3.11 7.29 -14.64
N LYS A 143 1.97 7.00 -15.28
CA LYS A 143 0.72 7.73 -15.05
C LYS A 143 0.27 7.61 -13.59
N GLU A 144 0.29 6.41 -13.04
CA GLU A 144 -0.10 6.18 -11.65
C GLU A 144 0.91 6.78 -10.67
N HIS A 145 2.22 6.68 -10.96
CA HIS A 145 3.26 7.35 -10.19
C HIS A 145 3.00 8.85 -10.05
N ARG A 146 2.81 9.58 -11.16
CA ARG A 146 2.54 11.03 -11.14
C ARG A 146 1.38 11.38 -10.23
N LYS A 147 0.30 10.59 -10.26
CA LYS A 147 -0.89 10.79 -9.42
C LYS A 147 -0.59 10.56 -7.95
N GLN A 148 -0.01 9.42 -7.60
CA GLN A 148 0.20 9.03 -6.20
C GLN A 148 1.33 9.85 -5.56
N TYR A 149 2.43 10.05 -6.27
CA TYR A 149 3.56 10.83 -5.77
C TYR A 149 3.18 12.30 -5.52
N ALA A 150 2.35 12.90 -6.38
CA ALA A 150 1.81 14.23 -6.13
C ALA A 150 0.91 14.30 -4.89
N ARG A 151 0.12 13.24 -4.60
CA ARG A 151 -0.67 13.17 -3.36
C ARG A 151 0.22 13.05 -2.13
N TYR A 152 1.21 12.18 -2.21
CA TYR A 152 2.20 11.94 -1.16
C TYR A 152 2.93 13.24 -0.80
N ARG A 153 3.51 13.92 -1.78
CA ARG A 153 4.19 15.21 -1.57
C ARG A 153 3.28 16.26 -0.93
N ARG A 154 2.06 16.44 -1.46
CA ARG A 154 1.09 17.37 -0.86
C ARG A 154 0.70 16.99 0.58
N GLY A 155 0.68 15.71 0.92
CA GLY A 155 0.47 15.26 2.30
C GLY A 155 1.58 15.74 3.23
N ILE A 156 2.83 15.56 2.81
CA ILE A 156 4.01 16.04 3.55
C ILE A 156 4.05 17.58 3.61
N GLU A 157 3.76 18.28 2.50
CA GLU A 157 3.64 19.74 2.46
C GLU A 157 2.65 20.26 3.51
N ARG A 158 1.47 19.63 3.61
CA ARG A 158 0.48 20.00 4.64
C ARG A 158 0.97 19.76 6.06
N ALA A 159 1.63 18.64 6.32
CA ALA A 159 2.14 18.32 7.65
C ALA A 159 3.24 19.32 8.08
N LEU A 160 4.19 19.64 7.19
CA LEU A 160 5.23 20.64 7.43
C LEU A 160 4.63 22.05 7.58
N GLY A 161 3.68 22.41 6.71
CA GLY A 161 3.00 23.70 6.74
C GLY A 161 2.21 23.92 8.05
N ALA A 162 1.59 22.88 8.58
CA ALA A 162 0.88 22.96 9.87
C ALA A 162 1.84 23.31 11.01
N VAL A 163 3.04 22.72 11.06
CA VAL A 163 4.08 23.08 12.05
C VAL A 163 4.56 24.50 11.86
N ALA A 164 4.84 24.90 10.60
CA ALA A 164 5.29 26.24 10.29
C ALA A 164 4.27 27.31 10.71
N ILE A 165 2.99 27.10 10.43
CA ILE A 165 1.89 27.98 10.84
C ILE A 165 1.80 28.06 12.36
N ALA A 166 1.82 26.93 13.06
CA ALA A 166 1.75 26.90 14.52
C ALA A 166 2.89 27.67 15.20
N ARG A 167 4.05 27.76 14.54
CA ARG A 167 5.25 28.44 15.04
C ARG A 167 5.47 29.84 14.45
N GLY A 168 4.59 30.31 13.58
CA GLY A 168 4.75 31.60 12.91
C GLY A 168 5.95 31.68 11.97
N LEU A 169 6.42 30.53 11.43
CA LEU A 169 7.59 30.45 10.55
C LEU A 169 7.20 30.72 9.09
N LYS A 170 8.05 31.45 8.37
CA LYS A 170 7.94 31.65 6.92
C LYS A 170 8.95 30.76 6.21
N ILE A 171 8.48 29.65 5.65
CA ILE A 171 9.30 28.67 4.92
C ILE A 171 8.72 28.39 3.53
N ASP A 172 9.57 27.97 2.61
CA ASP A 172 9.16 27.40 1.32
C ASP A 172 8.75 25.91 1.55
N THR A 173 7.52 25.72 1.98
CA THR A 173 6.98 24.38 2.32
C THR A 173 7.10 23.38 1.15
N PRO A 174 6.81 23.73 -0.11
CA PRO A 174 7.03 22.85 -1.25
C PRO A 174 8.48 22.39 -1.41
N LEU A 175 9.44 23.31 -1.23
CA LEU A 175 10.88 22.99 -1.29
C LEU A 175 11.30 22.07 -0.15
N VAL A 176 10.89 22.39 1.08
CA VAL A 176 11.22 21.56 2.25
C VAL A 176 10.62 20.16 2.12
N ALA A 177 9.39 20.06 1.62
CA ALA A 177 8.77 18.76 1.36
C ALA A 177 9.51 17.97 0.27
N MET A 178 9.99 18.61 -0.78
CA MET A 178 10.82 17.97 -1.79
C MET A 178 12.12 17.45 -1.19
N MET A 179 12.84 18.25 -0.40
CA MET A 179 14.06 17.85 0.29
C MET A 179 13.83 16.65 1.20
N PHE A 180 12.78 16.71 2.02
CA PHE A 180 12.41 15.64 2.94
C PHE A 180 12.09 14.33 2.21
N VAL A 181 11.23 14.37 1.20
CA VAL A 181 10.83 13.19 0.42
C VAL A 181 12.04 12.59 -0.30
N SER A 182 12.90 13.42 -0.91
CA SER A 182 14.13 12.95 -1.57
C SER A 182 15.10 12.29 -0.58
N LEU A 183 15.18 12.79 0.66
CA LEU A 183 15.98 12.18 1.71
C LEU A 183 15.42 10.80 2.09
N VAL A 184 14.12 10.69 2.33
CA VAL A 184 13.47 9.41 2.69
C VAL A 184 13.65 8.37 1.59
N ASP A 185 13.44 8.76 0.33
CA ASP A 185 13.62 7.87 -0.83
C ASP A 185 15.08 7.42 -0.95
N GLY A 186 16.06 8.36 -0.78
CA GLY A 186 17.48 8.05 -0.80
C GLY A 186 17.92 7.10 0.31
N LEU A 187 17.49 7.34 1.55
CA LEU A 187 17.77 6.46 2.68
C LEU A 187 17.20 5.04 2.49
N GLY A 188 16.00 4.94 1.91
CA GLY A 188 15.41 3.66 1.54
C GLY A 188 16.22 2.92 0.47
N LEU A 189 16.69 3.64 -0.55
CA LEU A 189 17.55 3.09 -1.62
C LEU A 189 18.90 2.61 -1.08
N GLU A 190 19.59 3.42 -0.28
CA GLU A 190 20.87 3.04 0.33
C GLU A 190 20.74 1.79 1.19
N TRP A 191 19.70 1.73 2.00
CA TRP A 191 19.45 0.55 2.82
C TRP A 191 19.14 -0.71 1.99
N CYS A 192 18.47 -0.57 0.84
CA CYS A 192 18.26 -1.69 -0.09
C CYS A 192 19.58 -2.23 -0.64
N ILE A 193 20.52 -1.34 -0.96
CA ILE A 193 21.82 -1.70 -1.54
C ILE A 193 22.71 -2.35 -0.47
N GLU A 194 22.88 -1.69 0.66
CA GLU A 194 23.76 -2.15 1.74
C GLU A 194 23.11 -1.91 3.13
N PRO A 195 22.32 -2.88 3.63
CA PRO A 195 21.58 -2.73 4.90
C PRO A 195 22.46 -2.48 6.15
N LYS A 196 23.78 -2.69 6.05
CA LYS A 196 24.70 -2.45 7.15
C LYS A 196 25.15 -0.98 7.27
N LEU A 197 24.95 -0.17 6.21
CA LEU A 197 25.39 1.23 6.20
C LEU A 197 24.59 2.10 7.18
N LEU A 198 23.30 1.83 7.31
CA LEU A 198 22.42 2.60 8.21
C LEU A 198 21.33 1.73 8.81
N SER A 199 20.88 2.09 10.00
CA SER A 199 19.72 1.51 10.67
C SER A 199 18.48 2.39 10.47
N ALA A 200 17.27 1.83 10.67
CA ALA A 200 16.02 2.60 10.67
C ALA A 200 16.09 3.79 11.66
N ARG A 201 16.76 3.62 12.82
CA ARG A 201 16.98 4.69 13.79
C ARG A 201 17.80 5.83 13.21
N GLN A 202 18.92 5.54 12.54
CA GLN A 202 19.76 6.55 11.91
C GLN A 202 19.05 7.26 10.76
N ALA A 203 18.30 6.51 9.94
CA ALA A 203 17.48 7.09 8.86
C ALA A 203 16.42 8.06 9.42
N ARG A 204 15.72 7.66 10.47
CA ARG A 204 14.80 8.53 11.22
C ARG A 204 15.51 9.79 11.76
N GLU A 205 16.65 9.62 12.41
CA GLU A 205 17.43 10.74 12.97
C GLU A 205 17.85 11.72 11.88
N ALA A 206 18.27 11.24 10.70
CA ALA A 206 18.61 12.10 9.56
C ALA A 206 17.44 13.00 9.14
N CYS A 207 16.21 12.50 9.17
CA CYS A 207 15.02 13.30 8.88
C CYS A 207 14.79 14.42 9.91
N PHE A 208 14.98 14.15 11.21
CA PHE A 208 14.92 15.21 12.23
C PHE A 208 16.05 16.23 12.06
N LYS A 209 17.28 15.79 11.80
CA LYS A 209 18.43 16.68 11.55
C LYS A 209 18.23 17.56 10.32
N LEU A 210 17.51 17.10 9.30
CA LEU A 210 17.11 17.94 8.16
C LEU A 210 16.07 18.99 8.55
N LEU A 211 15.06 18.62 9.34
CA LEU A 211 13.88 19.44 9.57
C LEU A 211 14.02 20.41 10.77
N GLU A 212 14.70 20.02 11.84
CA GLU A 212 14.80 20.83 13.06
C GLU A 212 15.48 22.18 12.86
N PRO A 213 16.52 22.36 12.02
CA PRO A 213 17.07 23.68 11.71
C PRO A 213 16.08 24.61 11.01
N ILE A 214 15.08 24.04 10.32
CA ILE A 214 14.08 24.78 9.53
C ILE A 214 12.84 25.09 10.35
N LEU A 215 12.38 24.11 11.13
CA LEU A 215 11.11 24.15 11.85
C LEU A 215 11.26 24.40 13.36
N GLY A 216 12.48 24.26 13.91
CA GLY A 216 12.72 24.17 15.35
C GLY A 216 12.57 22.75 15.90
N PRO A 217 12.84 22.49 17.19
CA PRO A 217 12.80 21.15 17.78
C PRO A 217 11.43 20.48 17.58
N LEU A 218 11.44 19.22 17.15
CA LEU A 218 10.23 18.43 16.87
C LEU A 218 9.96 17.37 17.95
N GLN A 219 10.90 17.17 18.86
CA GLN A 219 10.84 16.20 19.97
C GLN A 219 10.90 16.90 21.31
#